data_06ffa9724590802ab8fe7627b1793770
#
_entry.id   06ffa9724590802ab8fe7627b1793770
#
_cell.length_a   1.000
_cell.length_b   1.000
_cell.length_c   1.000
_cell.angle_alpha   90.00
_cell.angle_beta   90.00
_cell.angle_gamma   90.00
#
_symmetry.space_group_name_H-M   'P 1'
#
loop_
_entity.id
_entity.type
_entity.pdbx_description
1 polymer ?
#
loop_
_entity_poly.entity_id
_entity_poly.type
_entity_poly.pdbx_seq_one_letter_code
_entity_poly.pdbx_strand_id
1 'polypeptide(L)'
;MTHGLPAVRRALHHIAEHFDAVVIEGAGSPAEVNLNETEIVNMRIAREADVPVLLVTDVDRGGSLASVVGTLELLGEDRKRVKGVIFNKFRGDPVLFAPAVEWLEARTGVRVIGVMPWVEKASSSLRCWCRSGGRRRRSWA
;
A
#
# COMPACT_ATOMS: atom_id res chain seq x y z
N MET A 1 -0.37 -19.97 -19.09
CA MET A 1 -0.47 -19.14 -17.86
C MET A 1 -1.35 -19.71 -16.73
N THR A 2 -1.85 -20.91 -16.85
CA THR A 2 -2.79 -21.54 -15.90
C THR A 2 -2.16 -22.11 -14.61
N HIS A 3 -0.84 -22.16 -14.50
CA HIS A 3 -0.17 -22.83 -13.37
C HIS A 3 0.25 -21.88 -12.21
N GLY A 4 0.27 -20.57 -12.39
CA GLY A 4 0.75 -19.63 -11.39
C GLY A 4 -0.19 -19.46 -10.18
N LEU A 5 -1.47 -19.21 -10.41
CA LEU A 5 -2.45 -19.00 -9.33
C LEU A 5 -2.59 -20.18 -8.35
N PRO A 6 -2.68 -21.44 -8.81
CA PRO A 6 -2.71 -22.56 -7.88
C PRO A 6 -1.46 -22.69 -7.01
N ALA A 7 -0.28 -22.33 -7.54
CA ALA A 7 0.95 -22.31 -6.77
C ALA A 7 0.93 -21.20 -5.71
N VAL A 8 0.47 -19.99 -6.09
CA VAL A 8 0.31 -18.87 -5.16
C VAL A 8 -0.67 -19.21 -4.05
N ARG A 9 -1.83 -19.78 -4.36
CA ARG A 9 -2.82 -20.22 -3.34
C ARG A 9 -2.23 -21.20 -2.35
N ARG A 10 -1.50 -22.20 -2.81
CA ARG A 10 -0.83 -23.17 -1.93
C ARG A 10 0.21 -22.49 -1.02
N ALA A 11 1.01 -21.58 -1.58
CA ALA A 11 2.01 -20.85 -0.82
C ALA A 11 1.37 -19.94 0.24
N LEU A 12 0.33 -19.19 -0.12
CA LEU A 12 -0.41 -18.33 0.82
C LEU A 12 -1.02 -19.15 1.96
N HIS A 13 -1.64 -20.27 1.64
CA HIS A 13 -2.24 -21.16 2.65
C HIS A 13 -1.17 -21.68 3.61
N HIS A 14 -0.06 -22.21 3.06
CA HIS A 14 1.05 -22.68 3.86
C HIS A 14 1.62 -21.61 4.80
N ILE A 15 1.84 -20.38 4.29
CA ILE A 15 2.37 -19.28 5.11
C ILE A 15 1.35 -18.88 6.19
N ALA A 16 0.07 -18.79 5.85
CA ALA A 16 -0.98 -18.42 6.79
C ALA A 16 -1.15 -19.41 7.95
N GLU A 17 -0.83 -20.70 7.73
CA GLU A 17 -0.84 -21.72 8.80
C GLU A 17 0.34 -21.60 9.78
N HIS A 18 1.45 -20.96 9.36
CA HIS A 18 2.71 -20.97 10.12
C HIS A 18 3.07 -19.60 10.72
N PHE A 19 2.38 -18.52 10.32
CA PHE A 19 2.70 -17.17 10.75
C PHE A 19 1.45 -16.40 11.20
N ASP A 20 1.58 -15.62 12.26
CA ASP A 20 0.49 -14.79 12.81
C ASP A 20 0.08 -13.63 11.90
N ALA A 21 0.97 -13.20 11.01
CA ALA A 21 0.72 -12.13 10.03
C ALA A 21 1.52 -12.37 8.76
N VAL A 22 0.89 -12.06 7.63
CA VAL A 22 1.51 -12.14 6.30
C VAL A 22 1.41 -10.78 5.64
N VAL A 23 2.54 -10.26 5.16
CA VAL A 23 2.60 -9.05 4.34
C VAL A 23 2.93 -9.45 2.92
N ILE A 24 2.08 -9.07 1.98
CA ILE A 24 2.25 -9.38 0.55
C ILE A 24 2.69 -8.11 -0.15
N GLU A 25 3.83 -8.15 -0.80
CA GLU A 25 4.30 -7.06 -1.65
C GLU A 25 3.94 -7.36 -3.10
N GLY A 26 3.35 -6.37 -3.77
CA GLY A 26 3.06 -6.42 -5.20
C GLY A 26 4.24 -5.94 -6.04
N ALA A 27 4.11 -6.05 -7.35
CA ALA A 27 5.09 -5.55 -8.31
C ALA A 27 4.42 -4.63 -9.34
N GLY A 28 5.09 -3.53 -9.68
CA GLY A 28 4.56 -2.53 -10.61
C GLY A 28 3.37 -1.73 -10.05
N SER A 29 2.58 -1.15 -10.93
CA SER A 29 1.38 -0.40 -10.56
C SER A 29 0.15 -1.30 -10.54
N PRO A 30 -0.75 -1.17 -9.56
CA PRO A 30 -2.02 -1.91 -9.56
C PRO A 30 -3.03 -1.36 -10.59
N ALA A 31 -2.71 -0.26 -11.27
CA ALA A 31 -3.59 0.43 -12.22
C ALA A 31 -3.15 0.26 -13.69
N GLU A 32 -2.39 -0.77 -14.01
CA GLU A 32 -1.98 -1.07 -15.39
C GLU A 32 -3.11 -1.81 -16.12
N VAL A 33 -4.05 -1.04 -16.67
CA VAL A 33 -5.30 -1.54 -17.29
C VAL A 33 -5.04 -2.55 -18.42
N ASN A 34 -3.93 -2.39 -19.14
CA ASN A 34 -3.52 -3.29 -20.23
C ASN A 34 -3.06 -4.67 -19.75
N LEU A 35 -2.78 -4.85 -18.47
CA LEU A 35 -2.32 -6.11 -17.89
C LEU A 35 -3.37 -6.81 -17.02
N ASN A 36 -4.51 -6.19 -16.74
CA ASN A 36 -5.51 -6.66 -15.78
C ASN A 36 -5.98 -8.11 -15.97
N GLU A 37 -6.06 -8.60 -17.21
CA GLU A 37 -6.50 -9.98 -17.48
C GLU A 37 -5.40 -11.03 -17.26
N THR A 38 -4.14 -10.64 -17.41
CA THR A 38 -2.97 -11.54 -17.33
C THR A 38 -2.19 -11.40 -16.05
N GLU A 39 -2.43 -10.34 -15.27
CA GLU A 39 -1.74 -10.04 -14.03
C GLU A 39 -2.06 -11.08 -12.95
N ILE A 40 -1.02 -11.60 -12.31
CA ILE A 40 -1.11 -12.52 -11.16
C ILE A 40 -0.51 -11.91 -9.88
N VAL A 41 -0.34 -10.59 -9.85
CA VAL A 41 0.20 -9.82 -8.73
C VAL A 41 -0.83 -8.77 -8.26
N ASN A 42 -0.46 -7.89 -7.38
CA ASN A 42 -1.27 -6.76 -6.92
C ASN A 42 -2.73 -7.14 -6.57
N MET A 43 -3.71 -6.53 -7.23
CA MET A 43 -5.11 -6.69 -6.89
C MET A 43 -5.64 -8.12 -7.12
N ARG A 44 -5.08 -8.87 -8.04
CA ARG A 44 -5.44 -10.28 -8.25
C ARG A 44 -5.13 -11.11 -7.00
N ILE A 45 -3.94 -10.94 -6.44
CA ILE A 45 -3.56 -11.63 -5.20
C ILE A 45 -4.40 -11.14 -4.01
N ALA A 46 -4.66 -9.84 -3.92
CA ALA A 46 -5.52 -9.30 -2.88
C ALA A 46 -6.94 -9.89 -2.93
N ARG A 47 -7.49 -10.13 -4.11
CA ARG A 47 -8.78 -10.82 -4.28
C ARG A 47 -8.71 -12.29 -3.88
N GLU A 48 -7.67 -12.99 -4.34
CA GLU A 48 -7.47 -14.42 -4.05
C GLU A 48 -7.28 -14.70 -2.55
N ALA A 49 -6.58 -13.81 -1.85
CA ALA A 49 -6.32 -13.93 -0.42
C ALA A 49 -7.42 -13.29 0.46
N ASP A 50 -8.36 -12.57 -0.15
CA ASP A 50 -9.40 -11.75 0.50
C ASP A 50 -8.84 -10.81 1.58
N VAL A 51 -7.76 -10.10 1.23
CA VAL A 51 -7.04 -9.21 2.17
C VAL A 51 -7.24 -7.73 1.83
N PRO A 52 -7.10 -6.84 2.84
CA PRO A 52 -7.05 -5.40 2.62
C PRO A 52 -5.75 -5.00 1.92
N VAL A 53 -5.81 -3.88 1.21
CA VAL A 53 -4.68 -3.31 0.47
C VAL A 53 -4.28 -1.97 1.07
N LEU A 54 -2.99 -1.74 1.18
CA LEU A 54 -2.39 -0.44 1.45
C LEU A 54 -1.71 0.05 0.19
N LEU A 55 -2.16 1.21 -0.30
CA LEU A 55 -1.57 1.83 -1.48
C LEU A 55 -0.37 2.69 -1.07
N VAL A 56 0.81 2.35 -1.56
CA VAL A 56 2.03 3.11 -1.30
C VAL A 56 2.35 3.97 -2.52
N THR A 57 2.56 5.28 -2.31
CA THR A 57 2.92 6.22 -3.37
C THR A 57 4.23 6.93 -3.06
N ASP A 58 5.04 7.17 -4.09
CA ASP A 58 6.31 7.87 -4.00
C ASP A 58 6.09 9.38 -4.19
N VAL A 59 6.46 10.17 -3.18
CA VAL A 59 6.31 11.64 -3.22
C VAL A 59 7.46 12.33 -3.94
N ASP A 60 8.63 11.72 -3.95
CA ASP A 60 9.87 12.32 -4.47
C ASP A 60 9.79 12.71 -5.96
N ARG A 61 8.99 11.97 -6.73
CA ARG A 61 8.80 12.23 -8.17
C ARG A 61 7.81 13.34 -8.49
N GLY A 62 7.08 13.87 -7.50
CA GLY A 62 5.96 14.78 -7.71
C GLY A 62 4.69 14.07 -8.21
N GLY A 63 3.56 14.79 -8.19
CA GLY A 63 2.28 14.27 -8.70
C GLY A 63 1.65 13.13 -7.91
N SER A 64 2.12 12.83 -6.70
CA SER A 64 1.68 11.69 -5.89
C SER A 64 0.18 11.71 -5.59
N LEU A 65 -0.41 12.89 -5.36
CA LEU A 65 -1.87 13.02 -5.15
C LEU A 65 -2.66 12.60 -6.40
N ALA A 66 -2.25 13.08 -7.57
CA ALA A 66 -2.88 12.72 -8.84
C ALA A 66 -2.72 11.21 -9.13
N SER A 67 -1.55 10.66 -8.84
CA SER A 67 -1.26 9.23 -8.97
C SER A 67 -2.19 8.39 -8.09
N VAL A 68 -2.39 8.78 -6.83
CA VAL A 68 -3.31 8.06 -5.92
C VAL A 68 -4.75 8.14 -6.42
N VAL A 69 -5.23 9.35 -6.77
CA VAL A 69 -6.60 9.53 -7.27
C VAL A 69 -6.82 8.72 -8.54
N GLY A 70 -5.91 8.82 -9.50
CA GLY A 70 -5.99 8.07 -10.76
C GLY A 70 -5.93 6.55 -10.55
N THR A 71 -5.05 6.07 -9.67
CA THR A 71 -4.98 4.65 -9.32
C THR A 71 -6.29 4.17 -8.73
N LEU A 72 -6.84 4.87 -7.73
CA LEU A 72 -8.10 4.51 -7.10
C LEU A 72 -9.28 4.49 -8.08
N GLU A 73 -9.29 5.38 -9.06
CA GLU A 73 -10.30 5.43 -10.11
C GLU A 73 -10.20 4.22 -11.05
N LEU A 74 -8.98 3.90 -11.49
CA LEU A 74 -8.71 2.78 -12.41
C LEU A 74 -8.93 1.40 -11.76
N LEU A 75 -8.87 1.30 -10.43
CA LEU A 75 -9.14 0.06 -9.70
C LEU A 75 -10.62 -0.36 -9.76
N GLY A 76 -11.54 0.53 -10.09
CA GLY A 76 -12.96 0.22 -10.15
C GLY A 76 -13.47 -0.42 -8.85
N GLU A 77 -14.06 -1.61 -8.95
CA GLU A 77 -14.60 -2.35 -7.80
C GLU A 77 -13.55 -2.75 -6.75
N ASP A 78 -12.30 -2.94 -7.16
CA ASP A 78 -11.21 -3.31 -6.24
C ASP A 78 -10.80 -2.16 -5.32
N ARG A 79 -11.18 -0.92 -5.66
CA ARG A 79 -10.96 0.25 -4.79
C ARG A 79 -11.45 0.00 -3.36
N LYS A 80 -12.52 -0.73 -3.17
CA LYS A 80 -13.08 -1.05 -1.85
C LYS A 80 -12.13 -1.86 -0.95
N ARG A 81 -11.14 -2.55 -1.54
CA ARG A 81 -10.10 -3.28 -0.82
C ARG A 81 -9.02 -2.34 -0.29
N VAL A 82 -8.84 -1.15 -0.89
CA VAL A 82 -7.86 -0.17 -0.43
C VAL A 82 -8.33 0.47 0.86
N LYS A 83 -7.64 0.18 1.96
CA LYS A 83 -7.99 0.63 3.32
C LYS A 83 -7.12 1.78 3.82
N GLY A 84 -6.08 2.11 3.08
CA GLY A 84 -5.22 3.23 3.43
C GLY A 84 -4.20 3.56 2.36
N VAL A 85 -3.69 4.79 2.44
CA VAL A 85 -2.61 5.30 1.60
C VAL A 85 -1.40 5.59 2.48
N ILE A 86 -0.21 5.26 1.98
CA ILE A 86 1.06 5.61 2.58
C ILE A 86 1.85 6.46 1.58
N PHE A 87 2.24 7.65 1.98
CA PHE A 87 3.20 8.47 1.25
C PHE A 87 4.61 8.07 1.63
N ASN A 88 5.41 7.68 0.66
CA ASN A 88 6.79 7.25 0.86
C ASN A 88 7.78 8.26 0.29
N LYS A 89 8.98 8.28 0.85
CA LYS A 89 10.10 9.16 0.46
C LYS A 89 9.77 10.66 0.60
N PHE A 90 9.02 11.01 1.61
CA PHE A 90 8.68 12.40 1.86
C PHE A 90 9.92 13.22 2.27
N ARG A 91 10.11 14.35 1.61
CA ARG A 91 11.14 15.36 1.94
C ARG A 91 10.45 16.68 2.23
N GLY A 92 10.62 17.21 3.40
CA GLY A 92 10.06 18.49 3.78
C GLY A 92 9.37 18.49 5.15
N ASP A 93 8.64 19.57 5.41
CA ASP A 93 7.89 19.72 6.65
C ASP A 93 6.52 19.02 6.54
N PRO A 94 6.22 18.04 7.40
CA PRO A 94 4.92 17.38 7.43
C PRO A 94 3.75 18.33 7.69
N VAL A 95 3.97 19.46 8.39
CA VAL A 95 2.94 20.46 8.65
C VAL A 95 2.46 21.10 7.35
N LEU A 96 3.38 21.39 6.43
CA LEU A 96 3.05 21.95 5.12
C LEU A 96 2.34 20.95 4.21
N PHE A 97 2.50 19.65 4.47
CA PHE A 97 1.85 18.60 3.71
C PHE A 97 0.46 18.21 4.23
N ALA A 98 0.13 18.61 5.46
CA ALA A 98 -1.14 18.25 6.09
C ALA A 98 -2.38 18.65 5.26
N PRO A 99 -2.49 19.84 4.66
CA PRO A 99 -3.63 20.20 3.82
C PRO A 99 -3.79 19.29 2.59
N ALA A 100 -2.70 18.79 2.02
CA ALA A 100 -2.72 17.86 0.89
C ALA A 100 -3.27 16.50 1.31
N VAL A 101 -2.94 16.04 2.51
CA VAL A 101 -3.47 14.82 3.11
C VAL A 101 -4.98 14.95 3.33
N GLU A 102 -5.42 16.04 3.95
CA GLU A 102 -6.84 16.32 4.21
C GLU A 102 -7.65 16.37 2.90
N TRP A 103 -7.12 17.06 1.90
CA TRP A 103 -7.73 17.12 0.57
C TRP A 103 -7.89 15.73 -0.05
N LEU A 104 -6.84 14.91 0.02
CA LEU A 104 -6.88 13.55 -0.54
C LEU A 104 -7.92 12.67 0.17
N GLU A 105 -7.94 12.69 1.50
CA GLU A 105 -8.92 11.94 2.29
C GLU A 105 -10.36 12.38 1.97
N ALA A 106 -10.61 13.68 1.91
CA ALA A 106 -11.92 14.23 1.53
C ALA A 106 -12.32 13.85 0.11
N ARG A 107 -11.37 13.88 -0.84
CA ARG A 107 -11.62 13.57 -2.26
C ARG A 107 -11.85 12.09 -2.53
N THR A 108 -11.15 11.23 -1.80
CA THR A 108 -11.12 9.79 -2.10
C THR A 108 -11.92 8.94 -1.13
N GLY A 109 -12.18 9.43 0.08
CA GLY A 109 -12.76 8.64 1.17
C GLY A 109 -11.78 7.59 1.74
N VAL A 110 -10.52 7.56 1.27
CA VAL A 110 -9.49 6.63 1.75
C VAL A 110 -8.53 7.37 2.68
N ARG A 111 -8.29 6.82 3.86
CA ARG A 111 -7.42 7.44 4.87
C ARG A 111 -5.94 7.38 4.49
N VAL A 112 -5.21 8.45 4.80
CA VAL A 112 -3.74 8.44 4.81
C VAL A 112 -3.27 7.92 6.17
N ILE A 113 -2.67 6.74 6.17
CA ILE A 113 -2.25 6.07 7.41
C ILE A 113 -0.79 6.32 7.77
N GLY A 114 -0.02 6.90 6.85
CA GLY A 114 1.37 7.24 7.13
C GLY A 114 2.02 8.10 6.06
N VAL A 115 2.98 8.90 6.51
CA VAL A 115 3.91 9.63 5.67
C VAL A 115 5.32 9.22 6.11
N MET A 116 6.01 8.49 5.24
CA MET A 116 7.35 7.96 5.51
C MET A 116 8.40 8.96 5.02
N PRO A 117 9.31 9.40 5.86
CA PRO A 117 10.37 10.29 5.45
C PRO A 117 11.34 9.59 4.48
N TRP A 118 12.04 10.39 3.71
CA TRP A 118 13.19 9.89 2.94
C TRP A 118 14.26 9.35 3.88
N VAL A 119 14.77 8.16 3.58
CA VAL A 119 15.84 7.51 4.32
C VAL A 119 16.95 7.13 3.35
N GLU A 120 18.14 7.67 3.54
CA GLU A 120 19.29 7.39 2.64
C GLU A 120 19.79 5.95 2.72
N LYS A 121 19.70 5.36 3.91
CA LYS A 121 19.96 3.93 4.14
C LYS A 121 18.95 3.41 5.13
N ALA A 122 18.36 2.28 4.84
CA ALA A 122 17.54 1.57 5.82
C ALA A 122 18.44 1.16 6.99
N SER A 123 18.45 1.96 8.05
CA SER A 123 19.07 1.57 9.32
C SER A 123 18.01 0.95 10.22
N SER A 124 18.43 0.09 11.15
CA SER A 124 17.56 -0.58 12.12
C SER A 124 16.75 0.37 13.03
N SER A 125 16.89 1.67 12.86
CA SER A 125 16.21 2.73 13.63
C SER A 125 15.15 3.51 12.84
N LEU A 126 14.46 2.92 11.86
CA LEU A 126 13.37 3.55 11.14
C LEU A 126 12.25 4.00 12.10
N ARG A 127 12.14 5.31 12.30
CA ARG A 127 11.00 5.91 13.00
C ARG A 127 9.92 6.24 11.98
N CYS A 128 8.91 5.41 11.90
CA CYS A 128 7.70 5.71 11.17
C CYS A 128 6.87 6.73 11.96
N TRP A 129 6.50 7.83 11.33
CA TRP A 129 5.49 8.75 11.88
C TRP A 129 4.11 8.18 11.57
N CYS A 130 3.58 7.38 12.49
CA CYS A 130 2.19 6.92 12.44
C CYS A 130 1.34 7.82 13.34
N ARG A 131 0.17 8.27 12.86
CA ARG A 131 -0.85 8.85 13.75
C ARG A 131 -1.18 7.79 14.81
N SER A 132 -0.77 8.04 16.03
CA SER A 132 -0.94 7.14 17.17
C SER A 132 -2.40 7.11 17.62
N GLY A 133 -3.14 6.15 17.10
CA GLY A 133 -4.22 5.53 17.87
C GLY A 133 -3.54 4.52 18.80
N GLY A 134 -3.44 4.87 20.09
CA GLY A 134 -2.60 4.23 21.08
C GLY A 134 -2.64 2.70 21.09
N ARG A 135 -1.51 2.10 20.70
CA ARG A 135 -0.91 0.90 21.31
C ARG A 135 0.52 0.81 20.81
N ARG A 136 1.48 0.79 21.77
CA ARG A 136 2.90 0.57 21.49
C ARG A 136 3.09 -0.80 20.85
N ARG A 137 3.63 -0.85 19.65
CA ARG A 137 4.09 -2.09 19.04
C ARG A 137 5.55 -2.33 19.42
N ARG A 138 5.84 -3.56 19.82
CA ARG A 138 7.18 -4.04 20.17
C ARG A 138 8.10 -3.94 18.95
N SER A 139 9.30 -3.42 19.17
CA SER A 139 10.40 -3.48 18.20
C SER A 139 10.80 -4.93 17.97
N TRP A 140 10.90 -5.31 16.72
CA TRP A 140 11.61 -6.53 16.33
C TRP A 140 13.09 -6.21 16.22
N ALA A 141 13.89 -6.98 16.95
CA ALA A 141 15.34 -6.99 16.86
C ALA A 141 15.78 -7.85 15.67
#